data_e0f13dd814b544844a932af79153e24c
#
_entry.id   e0f13dd814b544844a932af79153e24c
#
_cell.length_a   1.000
_cell.length_b   1.000
_cell.length_c   1.000
_cell.angle_alpha   90.00
_cell.angle_beta   90.00
_cell.angle_gamma   90.00
#
_symmetry.space_group_name_H-M   'P 1'
#
loop_
_entity.id
_entity.type
_entity.pdbx_description
1 polymer ?
#
loop_
_entity_poly.entity_id
_entity_poly.type
_entity_poly.pdbx_seq_one_letter_code
_entity_poly.pdbx_strand_id
1 'polypeptide(L)'
;MLLISVITPVLPAQSAWLTETWHSLLQQEPEAEHPWAWEWLVQRDGPDPLQEPLPEDDRIRQQVNPVAFGPALARTLALARARGSLVKVLDADDRLTPGQLAREVAVFQRHPQVGWLTAAALDQWPDGRCEAPPWEAPEGAIPIGWVAGWWREHGRRLPVHPASLCVRSALLRALGGWMALPASEDTGLLLALNAVAEGWHLGQTGLLYRKWPSQLTASPLLESGHAHRHDAYAIAEQRAEALGAWGVRWPAGPAPDQIR
;
A
#
# COMPACT_ATOMS: atom_id res chain seq x y z
N MET A 1 8.95 -2.16 21.00
CA MET A 1 7.69 -2.75 20.45
C MET A 1 7.55 -2.26 19.02
N LEU A 2 7.33 -3.14 18.05
CA LEU A 2 7.14 -2.77 16.64
C LEU A 2 5.82 -2.03 16.48
N LEU A 3 5.81 -0.91 15.74
CA LEU A 3 4.61 -0.15 15.41
C LEU A 3 4.39 -0.17 13.89
N ILE A 4 3.14 -0.38 13.46
CA ILE A 4 2.69 -0.31 12.08
C ILE A 4 1.84 0.95 11.92
N SER A 5 2.18 1.81 10.97
CA SER A 5 1.32 2.93 10.57
C SER A 5 0.47 2.50 9.37
N VAL A 6 -0.83 2.31 9.58
CA VAL A 6 -1.78 2.04 8.50
C VAL A 6 -2.19 3.38 7.90
N ILE A 7 -1.97 3.56 6.59
CA ILE A 7 -2.26 4.80 5.87
C ILE A 7 -3.48 4.61 4.97
N THR A 8 -4.49 5.46 5.17
CA THR A 8 -5.73 5.49 4.39
C THR A 8 -5.98 6.88 3.83
N PRO A 9 -5.78 7.11 2.53
CA PRO A 9 -6.29 8.31 1.86
C PRO A 9 -7.80 8.16 1.67
N VAL A 10 -8.57 9.23 1.86
CA VAL A 10 -10.01 9.19 1.66
C VAL A 10 -10.55 10.47 1.05
N LEU A 11 -11.24 10.35 -0.08
CA LEU A 11 -12.10 11.41 -0.59
C LEU A 11 -13.39 11.44 0.26
N PRO A 12 -13.81 12.59 0.81
CA PRO A 12 -15.01 12.68 1.65
C PRO A 12 -16.25 12.05 1.01
N ALA A 13 -16.47 12.28 -0.28
CA ALA A 13 -17.58 11.70 -1.03
C ALA A 13 -17.53 10.16 -1.17
N GLN A 14 -16.39 9.53 -0.88
CA GLN A 14 -16.15 8.08 -0.98
C GLN A 14 -15.87 7.47 0.40
N SER A 15 -16.33 8.09 1.48
CA SER A 15 -16.02 7.66 2.85
C SER A 15 -17.04 6.68 3.46
N ALA A 16 -18.03 6.23 2.69
CA ALA A 16 -19.12 5.37 3.19
C ALA A 16 -18.65 4.04 3.81
N TRP A 17 -17.47 3.54 3.42
CA TRP A 17 -16.97 2.24 3.89
C TRP A 17 -15.91 2.33 5.01
N LEU A 18 -15.55 3.54 5.44
CA LEU A 18 -14.53 3.71 6.50
C LEU A 18 -14.86 2.94 7.78
N THR A 19 -16.13 2.81 8.12
CA THR A 19 -16.57 2.01 9.28
C THR A 19 -16.24 0.53 9.11
N GLU A 20 -16.40 -0.03 7.91
CA GLU A 20 -16.01 -1.43 7.63
C GLU A 20 -14.49 -1.59 7.62
N THR A 21 -13.76 -0.63 7.04
CA THR A 21 -12.30 -0.58 7.07
C THR A 21 -11.79 -0.57 8.51
N TRP A 22 -12.38 0.26 9.37
CA TRP A 22 -12.09 0.31 10.81
C TRP A 22 -12.34 -1.04 11.50
N HIS A 23 -13.50 -1.65 11.28
CA HIS A 23 -13.80 -2.96 11.87
C HIS A 23 -12.81 -4.03 11.45
N SER A 24 -12.26 -3.97 10.24
CA SER A 24 -11.21 -4.88 9.80
C SER A 24 -9.88 -4.65 10.53
N LEU A 25 -9.58 -3.42 10.93
CA LEU A 25 -8.41 -3.09 11.75
C LEU A 25 -8.56 -3.57 13.19
N LEU A 26 -9.77 -3.54 13.76
CA LEU A 26 -10.03 -4.08 15.09
C LEU A 26 -9.81 -5.59 15.19
N GLN A 27 -9.84 -6.31 14.06
CA GLN A 27 -9.56 -7.75 14.00
C GLN A 27 -8.05 -8.05 13.85
N GLN A 28 -7.19 -7.04 13.94
CA GLN A 28 -5.74 -7.18 13.86
C GLN A 28 -5.18 -7.20 15.29
N GLU A 29 -5.06 -8.40 15.85
CA GLU A 29 -4.55 -8.60 17.20
C GLU A 29 -3.10 -9.06 17.17
N PRO A 30 -2.23 -8.50 18.04
CA PRO A 30 -0.88 -9.00 18.20
C PRO A 30 -0.88 -10.36 18.90
N GLU A 31 0.04 -11.23 18.49
CA GLU A 31 0.31 -12.47 19.22
C GLU A 31 1.05 -12.17 20.53
N ALA A 32 0.77 -12.90 21.60
CA ALA A 32 1.34 -12.66 22.92
C ALA A 32 2.88 -12.73 22.95
N GLU A 33 3.45 -13.63 22.13
CA GLU A 33 4.91 -13.83 22.05
C GLU A 33 5.63 -12.79 21.20
N HIS A 34 4.90 -12.07 20.31
CA HIS A 34 5.46 -11.09 19.39
C HIS A 34 4.68 -9.77 19.47
N PRO A 35 4.86 -8.97 20.53
CA PRO A 35 4.08 -7.75 20.74
C PRO A 35 4.39 -6.70 19.68
N TRP A 36 3.37 -6.26 18.99
CA TRP A 36 3.36 -5.13 18.07
C TRP A 36 2.11 -4.28 18.30
N ALA A 37 2.07 -3.10 17.71
CA ALA A 37 0.93 -2.20 17.77
C ALA A 37 0.69 -1.58 16.39
N TRP A 38 -0.46 -0.96 16.20
CA TRP A 38 -0.76 -0.20 15.01
C TRP A 38 -1.40 1.15 15.35
N GLU A 39 -1.22 2.11 14.46
CA GLU A 39 -1.95 3.37 14.41
C GLU A 39 -2.61 3.51 13.04
N TRP A 40 -3.73 4.23 12.96
CA TRP A 40 -4.45 4.48 11.72
C TRP A 40 -4.38 5.94 11.33
N LEU A 41 -3.72 6.22 10.23
CA LEU A 41 -3.52 7.56 9.69
C LEU A 41 -4.52 7.80 8.56
N VAL A 42 -5.63 8.45 8.87
CA VAL A 42 -6.65 8.82 7.88
C VAL A 42 -6.32 10.20 7.33
N GLN A 43 -6.01 10.26 6.04
CA GLN A 43 -5.77 11.52 5.33
C GLN A 43 -6.97 11.87 4.49
N ARG A 44 -7.78 12.80 4.96
CA ARG A 44 -8.93 13.32 4.22
C ARG A 44 -8.43 14.21 3.08
N ASP A 45 -8.74 13.84 1.84
CA ASP A 45 -8.30 14.52 0.63
C ASP A 45 -9.38 15.47 0.14
N GLY A 46 -9.42 16.63 0.76
CA GLY A 46 -10.40 17.69 0.55
C GLY A 46 -11.04 18.19 1.85
N PRO A 47 -11.60 19.41 1.84
CA PRO A 47 -12.11 20.09 3.04
C PRO A 47 -13.47 19.55 3.52
N ASP A 48 -14.23 18.91 2.65
CA ASP A 48 -15.58 18.47 2.96
C ASP A 48 -15.58 17.43 4.11
N PRO A 49 -16.64 17.37 4.94
CA PRO A 49 -16.75 16.38 6.00
C PRO A 49 -16.86 14.97 5.44
N LEU A 50 -16.44 13.98 6.23
CA LEU A 50 -16.74 12.58 5.96
C LEU A 50 -18.26 12.35 6.07
N GLN A 51 -18.78 11.35 5.37
CA GLN A 51 -20.20 10.95 5.44
C GLN A 51 -20.60 10.49 6.85
N GLU A 52 -19.67 9.81 7.51
CA GLU A 52 -19.80 9.43 8.93
C GLU A 52 -18.52 9.84 9.67
N PRO A 53 -18.62 10.28 10.94
CA PRO A 53 -17.45 10.59 11.74
C PRO A 53 -16.64 9.32 12.02
N LEU A 54 -15.32 9.48 12.13
CA LEU A 54 -14.47 8.40 12.63
C LEU A 54 -14.79 8.11 14.11
N PRO A 55 -14.66 6.85 14.55
CA PRO A 55 -14.82 6.52 15.96
C PRO A 55 -13.75 7.22 16.83
N GLU A 56 -14.06 7.44 18.10
CA GLU A 56 -13.10 7.94 19.09
C GLU A 56 -12.19 6.78 19.53
N ASP A 57 -10.94 6.80 19.10
CA ASP A 57 -9.91 5.83 19.46
C ASP A 57 -8.52 6.48 19.36
N ASP A 58 -7.68 6.28 20.36
CA ASP A 58 -6.34 6.89 20.45
C ASP A 58 -5.39 6.44 19.34
N ARG A 59 -5.69 5.33 18.66
CA ARG A 59 -4.94 4.84 17.51
C ARG A 59 -5.23 5.61 16.23
N ILE A 60 -6.34 6.36 16.16
CA ILE A 60 -6.77 7.11 14.98
C ILE A 60 -6.17 8.51 14.99
N ARG A 61 -5.55 8.87 13.89
CA ARG A 61 -4.99 10.20 13.67
C ARG A 61 -5.43 10.74 12.32
N GLN A 62 -6.37 11.66 12.32
CA GLN A 62 -6.89 12.28 11.11
C GLN A 62 -6.20 13.61 10.80
N GLN A 63 -5.98 13.87 9.52
CA GLN A 63 -5.71 15.20 8.97
C GLN A 63 -6.49 15.45 7.68
N VAL A 64 -6.57 16.71 7.30
CA VAL A 64 -7.38 17.22 6.19
C VAL A 64 -6.49 17.98 5.22
N ASN A 65 -6.58 17.66 3.94
CA ASN A 65 -6.03 18.46 2.87
C ASN A 65 -6.97 19.63 2.56
N PRO A 66 -6.45 20.84 2.31
CA PRO A 66 -7.29 22.01 2.01
C PRO A 66 -8.04 21.89 0.67
N VAL A 67 -7.53 21.05 -0.24
CA VAL A 67 -8.14 20.68 -1.51
C VAL A 67 -7.84 19.21 -1.81
N ALA A 68 -8.57 18.60 -2.72
CA ALA A 68 -8.28 17.24 -3.17
C ALA A 68 -7.03 17.25 -4.07
N PHE A 69 -5.99 16.55 -3.64
CA PHE A 69 -4.71 16.42 -4.35
C PHE A 69 -4.53 15.05 -5.04
N GLY A 70 -5.40 14.11 -4.76
CA GLY A 70 -5.31 12.72 -5.18
C GLY A 70 -4.58 11.82 -4.19
N PRO A 71 -4.73 10.48 -4.37
CA PRO A 71 -4.29 9.49 -3.39
C PRO A 71 -2.78 9.47 -3.17
N ALA A 72 -1.97 9.75 -4.18
CA ALA A 72 -0.52 9.81 -4.09
C ALA A 72 -0.05 10.83 -3.04
N LEU A 73 -0.52 12.07 -3.17
CA LEU A 73 -0.11 13.14 -2.26
C LEU A 73 -0.73 12.95 -0.89
N ALA A 74 -2.00 12.51 -0.81
CA ALA A 74 -2.65 12.22 0.46
C ALA A 74 -1.87 11.17 1.26
N ARG A 75 -1.47 10.05 0.63
CA ARG A 75 -0.63 9.01 1.28
C ARG A 75 0.74 9.56 1.70
N THR A 76 1.39 10.38 0.87
CA THR A 76 2.70 10.96 1.17
C THR A 76 2.63 11.95 2.34
N LEU A 77 1.56 12.75 2.45
CA LEU A 77 1.33 13.63 3.59
C LEU A 77 1.04 12.83 4.88
N ALA A 78 0.30 11.74 4.80
CA ALA A 78 0.11 10.84 5.92
C ALA A 78 1.43 10.20 6.37
N LEU A 79 2.29 9.79 5.43
CA LEU A 79 3.61 9.23 5.71
C LEU A 79 4.50 10.16 6.56
N ALA A 80 4.38 11.48 6.39
CA ALA A 80 5.13 12.45 7.19
C ALA A 80 4.84 12.32 8.70
N ARG A 81 3.64 11.83 9.07
CA ARG A 81 3.20 11.66 10.46
C ARG A 81 3.32 10.22 10.98
N ALA A 82 3.64 9.29 10.10
CA ALA A 82 3.77 7.87 10.45
C ALA A 82 4.91 7.68 11.46
N ARG A 83 4.62 7.03 12.59
CA ARG A 83 5.58 6.72 13.65
C ARG A 83 6.07 5.28 13.58
N GLY A 84 5.36 4.44 12.81
CA GLY A 84 5.66 3.03 12.69
C GLY A 84 6.95 2.77 11.93
N SER A 85 7.66 1.70 12.30
CA SER A 85 8.76 1.15 11.52
C SER A 85 8.30 0.45 10.24
N LEU A 86 7.02 0.09 10.18
CA LEU A 86 6.33 -0.41 9.00
C LEU A 86 5.18 0.52 8.61
N VAL A 87 4.94 0.64 7.32
CA VAL A 87 3.78 1.31 6.74
C VAL A 87 2.94 0.31 5.98
N LYS A 88 1.67 0.20 6.34
CA LYS A 88 0.65 -0.59 5.65
C LYS A 88 -0.23 0.32 4.81
N VAL A 89 -0.44 -0.02 3.56
CA VAL A 89 -1.46 0.61 2.71
C VAL A 89 -2.81 -0.04 2.99
N LEU A 90 -3.85 0.77 3.14
CA LEU A 90 -5.23 0.30 3.23
C LEU A 90 -6.14 1.41 2.69
N ASP A 91 -6.81 1.15 1.59
CA ASP A 91 -7.72 2.13 1.00
C ASP A 91 -9.05 2.20 1.78
N ALA A 92 -9.74 3.32 1.66
CA ALA A 92 -10.90 3.66 2.49
C ALA A 92 -12.13 2.75 2.29
N ASP A 93 -12.15 2.01 1.18
CA ASP A 93 -13.20 1.08 0.77
C ASP A 93 -12.81 -0.40 0.90
N ASP A 94 -11.56 -0.67 1.33
CA ASP A 94 -11.02 -2.02 1.45
C ASP A 94 -11.02 -2.54 2.89
N ARG A 95 -10.79 -3.86 3.05
CA ARG A 95 -10.70 -4.51 4.35
C ARG A 95 -9.53 -5.48 4.42
N LEU A 96 -8.85 -5.50 5.57
CA LEU A 96 -7.89 -6.56 5.87
C LEU A 96 -8.62 -7.83 6.33
N THR A 97 -8.07 -8.98 5.97
CA THR A 97 -8.53 -10.24 6.59
C THR A 97 -8.00 -10.36 8.02
N PRO A 98 -8.66 -11.11 8.92
CA PRO A 98 -8.20 -11.29 10.30
C PRO A 98 -6.74 -11.78 10.37
N GLY A 99 -5.95 -11.19 11.28
CA GLY A 99 -4.55 -11.55 11.51
C GLY A 99 -3.57 -11.16 10.39
N GLN A 100 -3.98 -10.36 9.42
CA GLN A 100 -3.08 -9.98 8.30
C GLN A 100 -1.84 -9.24 8.79
N LEU A 101 -1.97 -8.27 9.70
CA LEU A 101 -0.83 -7.53 10.23
C LEU A 101 0.14 -8.43 11.01
N ALA A 102 -0.36 -9.43 11.73
CA ALA A 102 0.49 -10.41 12.42
C ALA A 102 1.35 -11.21 11.42
N ARG A 103 0.74 -11.68 10.31
CA ARG A 103 1.47 -12.39 9.24
C ARG A 103 2.56 -11.51 8.60
N GLU A 104 2.26 -10.24 8.36
CA GLU A 104 3.22 -9.28 7.81
C GLU A 104 4.39 -9.04 8.77
N VAL A 105 4.11 -8.83 10.05
CA VAL A 105 5.13 -8.69 11.10
C VAL A 105 6.04 -9.92 11.16
N ALA A 106 5.45 -11.11 11.14
CA ALA A 106 6.21 -12.36 11.19
C ALA A 106 7.17 -12.52 9.99
N VAL A 107 6.79 -12.07 8.78
CA VAL A 107 7.70 -12.05 7.63
C VAL A 107 8.86 -11.08 7.87
N PHE A 108 8.60 -9.83 8.26
CA PHE A 108 9.65 -8.84 8.47
C PHE A 108 10.62 -9.20 9.61
N GLN A 109 10.16 -9.95 10.60
CA GLN A 109 11.01 -10.45 11.69
C GLN A 109 11.89 -11.62 11.23
N ARG A 110 11.33 -12.57 10.47
CA ARG A 110 12.06 -13.75 9.97
C ARG A 110 12.98 -13.42 8.80
N HIS A 111 12.69 -12.38 8.04
CA HIS A 111 13.40 -11.98 6.83
C HIS A 111 13.82 -10.50 6.90
N PRO A 112 14.84 -10.15 7.68
CA PRO A 112 15.27 -8.76 7.89
C PRO A 112 15.72 -8.05 6.59
N GLN A 113 16.15 -8.80 5.58
CA GLN A 113 16.53 -8.28 4.27
C GLN A 113 15.34 -7.81 3.44
N VAL A 114 14.12 -8.29 3.71
CA VAL A 114 12.92 -7.89 2.98
C VAL A 114 12.57 -6.44 3.28
N GLY A 115 12.47 -5.63 2.23
CA GLY A 115 12.14 -4.21 2.32
C GLY A 115 10.64 -3.92 2.22
N TRP A 116 9.90 -4.75 1.51
CA TRP A 116 8.47 -4.61 1.27
C TRP A 116 7.81 -5.98 1.11
N LEU A 117 6.51 -6.04 1.33
CA LEU A 117 5.72 -7.23 1.07
C LEU A 117 4.32 -6.88 0.55
N THR A 118 3.72 -7.87 -0.11
CA THR A 118 2.32 -7.88 -0.53
C THR A 118 1.65 -9.16 -0.08
N ALA A 119 0.32 -9.18 -0.13
CA ALA A 119 -0.47 -10.39 0.13
C ALA A 119 -1.46 -10.62 -1.02
N ALA A 120 -1.92 -11.86 -1.15
CA ALA A 120 -3.02 -12.16 -2.04
C ALA A 120 -4.24 -11.31 -1.71
N ALA A 121 -4.96 -10.88 -2.74
CA ALA A 121 -6.17 -10.08 -2.62
C ALA A 121 -7.34 -10.79 -3.30
N LEU A 122 -8.54 -10.59 -2.79
CA LEU A 122 -9.78 -10.99 -3.46
C LEU A 122 -10.57 -9.75 -3.86
N ASP A 123 -10.96 -9.69 -5.11
CA ASP A 123 -11.96 -8.74 -5.60
C ASP A 123 -13.32 -9.09 -4.98
N GLN A 124 -13.90 -8.16 -4.21
CA GLN A 124 -15.20 -8.34 -3.58
C GLN A 124 -16.26 -7.50 -4.29
N TRP A 125 -17.23 -8.15 -4.91
CA TRP A 125 -18.31 -7.54 -5.65
C TRP A 125 -19.50 -7.18 -4.76
N PRO A 126 -20.39 -6.24 -5.18
CA PRO A 126 -21.56 -5.83 -4.40
C PRO A 126 -22.55 -6.96 -4.08
N ASP A 127 -22.57 -8.02 -4.87
CA ASP A 127 -23.38 -9.22 -4.66
C ASP A 127 -22.78 -10.20 -3.62
N GLY A 128 -21.63 -9.83 -3.02
CA GLY A 128 -20.90 -10.65 -2.05
C GLY A 128 -19.94 -11.67 -2.66
N ARG A 129 -19.91 -11.83 -3.97
CA ARG A 129 -18.99 -12.71 -4.68
C ARG A 129 -17.55 -12.22 -4.48
N CYS A 130 -16.63 -13.15 -4.23
CA CYS A 130 -15.20 -12.89 -4.14
C CYS A 130 -14.46 -13.67 -5.22
N GLU A 131 -13.56 -13.01 -5.94
CA GLU A 131 -12.77 -13.60 -7.02
C GLU A 131 -11.29 -13.25 -6.85
N ALA A 132 -10.42 -14.23 -7.06
CA ALA A 132 -8.98 -13.99 -7.11
C ALA A 132 -8.61 -13.30 -8.42
N PRO A 133 -7.76 -12.26 -8.41
CA PRO A 133 -7.19 -11.70 -9.62
C PRO A 133 -6.38 -12.77 -10.38
N PRO A 134 -6.34 -12.72 -11.72
CA PRO A 134 -5.69 -13.75 -12.54
C PRO A 134 -4.15 -13.72 -12.50
N TRP A 135 -3.53 -12.80 -11.77
CA TRP A 135 -2.09 -12.60 -11.75
C TRP A 135 -1.60 -12.49 -10.31
N GLU A 136 -1.16 -13.56 -9.76
CA GLU A 136 -0.53 -13.54 -8.45
C GLU A 136 0.91 -14.06 -8.53
N ALA A 137 1.82 -13.36 -7.83
CA ALA A 137 3.15 -13.85 -7.62
C ALA A 137 3.08 -15.16 -6.79
N PRO A 138 4.02 -16.10 -7.00
CA PRO A 138 4.14 -17.24 -6.11
C PRO A 138 4.48 -16.77 -4.69
N GLU A 139 4.00 -17.50 -3.68
CA GLU A 139 4.35 -17.22 -2.28
C GLU A 139 5.86 -17.28 -2.07
N GLY A 140 6.40 -16.33 -1.29
CA GLY A 140 7.81 -16.30 -0.93
C GLY A 140 8.54 -15.05 -1.36
N ALA A 141 9.87 -15.16 -1.45
CA ALA A 141 10.74 -14.05 -1.79
C ALA A 141 10.56 -13.59 -3.24
N ILE A 142 10.48 -12.27 -3.42
CA ILE A 142 10.46 -11.62 -4.73
C ILE A 142 11.83 -10.96 -4.97
N PRO A 143 12.63 -11.48 -5.89
CA PRO A 143 13.96 -10.94 -6.17
C PRO A 143 13.90 -9.50 -6.70
N ILE A 144 14.98 -8.75 -6.46
CA ILE A 144 15.14 -7.39 -7.03
C ILE A 144 15.02 -7.47 -8.56
N GLY A 145 14.22 -6.56 -9.13
CA GLY A 145 13.98 -6.45 -10.57
C GLY A 145 12.93 -7.41 -11.15
N TRP A 146 12.46 -8.39 -10.38
CA TRP A 146 11.51 -9.39 -10.87
C TRP A 146 10.16 -8.76 -11.27
N VAL A 147 9.63 -7.81 -10.48
CA VAL A 147 8.36 -7.12 -10.81
C VAL A 147 8.45 -6.36 -12.12
N ALA A 148 9.58 -5.67 -12.37
CA ALA A 148 9.79 -4.94 -13.61
C ALA A 148 9.93 -5.87 -14.82
N GLY A 149 10.54 -7.05 -14.65
CA GLY A 149 10.58 -8.11 -15.65
C GLY A 149 9.18 -8.60 -16.01
N TRP A 150 8.43 -9.03 -14.99
CA TRP A 150 7.04 -9.46 -15.15
C TRP A 150 6.17 -8.39 -15.85
N TRP A 151 6.24 -7.14 -15.38
CA TRP A 151 5.52 -6.00 -15.93
C TRP A 151 5.71 -5.84 -17.44
N ARG A 152 6.96 -5.94 -17.92
CA ARG A 152 7.27 -5.84 -19.35
C ARG A 152 6.74 -7.03 -20.16
N GLU A 153 6.88 -8.24 -19.62
CA GLU A 153 6.48 -9.49 -20.29
C GLU A 153 4.96 -9.68 -20.33
N HIS A 154 4.21 -9.09 -19.38
CA HIS A 154 2.77 -9.29 -19.24
C HIS A 154 1.93 -8.04 -19.57
N GLY A 155 2.39 -7.23 -20.54
CA GLY A 155 1.61 -6.10 -21.04
C GLY A 155 1.32 -5.02 -20.00
N ARG A 156 2.29 -4.73 -19.14
CA ARG A 156 2.19 -3.73 -18.08
C ARG A 156 1.14 -4.06 -17.02
N ARG A 157 1.08 -5.32 -16.61
CA ARG A 157 0.29 -5.79 -15.49
C ARG A 157 1.19 -6.12 -14.31
N LEU A 158 0.75 -5.74 -13.11
CA LEU A 158 1.47 -6.10 -11.89
C LEU A 158 1.20 -7.57 -11.52
N PRO A 159 2.20 -8.28 -10.99
CA PRO A 159 2.02 -9.65 -10.52
C PRO A 159 1.38 -9.76 -9.13
N VAL A 160 1.23 -8.62 -8.43
CA VAL A 160 0.71 -8.49 -7.07
C VAL A 160 -0.25 -7.31 -6.98
N HIS A 161 -1.17 -7.35 -6.02
CA HIS A 161 -2.10 -6.24 -5.80
C HIS A 161 -1.42 -5.14 -4.97
N PRO A 162 -1.21 -3.92 -5.52
CA PRO A 162 -0.45 -2.87 -4.84
C PRO A 162 -1.16 -2.32 -3.59
N ALA A 163 -2.50 -2.39 -3.49
CA ALA A 163 -3.24 -1.99 -2.29
C ALA A 163 -2.96 -2.91 -1.09
N SER A 164 -2.36 -4.10 -1.30
CA SER A 164 -1.95 -5.00 -0.21
C SER A 164 -0.57 -4.69 0.37
N LEU A 165 0.13 -3.65 -0.13
CA LEU A 165 1.51 -3.33 0.20
C LEU A 165 1.74 -3.02 1.69
N CYS A 166 2.80 -3.61 2.26
CA CYS A 166 3.40 -3.22 3.52
C CYS A 166 4.92 -3.00 3.31
N VAL A 167 5.46 -1.91 3.84
CA VAL A 167 6.83 -1.44 3.52
C VAL A 167 7.56 -1.02 4.79
N ARG A 168 8.87 -1.24 4.86
CA ARG A 168 9.70 -0.59 5.89
C ARG A 168 9.65 0.93 5.71
N SER A 169 9.28 1.64 6.77
CA SER A 169 9.11 3.10 6.73
C SER A 169 10.35 3.83 6.23
N ALA A 170 11.53 3.39 6.64
CA ALA A 170 12.79 4.01 6.23
C ALA A 170 13.02 3.87 4.71
N LEU A 171 12.73 2.70 4.12
CA LEU A 171 12.80 2.50 2.67
C LEU A 171 11.79 3.40 1.94
N LEU A 172 10.53 3.42 2.39
CA LEU A 172 9.49 4.23 1.78
C LEU A 172 9.85 5.74 1.81
N ARG A 173 10.39 6.22 2.93
CA ARG A 173 10.87 7.61 3.07
C ARG A 173 12.07 7.91 2.18
N ALA A 174 13.03 6.99 2.08
CA ALA A 174 14.21 7.15 1.21
C ALA A 174 13.81 7.27 -0.27
N LEU A 175 12.73 6.60 -0.68
CA LEU A 175 12.15 6.73 -2.01
C LEU A 175 11.23 7.96 -2.18
N GLY A 176 11.01 8.76 -1.13
CA GLY A 176 10.17 9.96 -1.19
C GLY A 176 8.67 9.69 -1.15
N GLY A 177 8.23 8.50 -0.76
CA GLY A 177 6.82 8.12 -0.75
C GLY A 177 6.27 7.82 -2.16
N TRP A 178 5.01 8.13 -2.38
CA TRP A 178 4.33 7.95 -3.67
C TRP A 178 4.66 9.09 -4.61
N MET A 179 4.92 8.77 -5.88
CA MET A 179 5.09 9.79 -6.91
C MET A 179 3.77 10.53 -7.12
N ALA A 180 3.84 11.86 -7.31
CA ALA A 180 2.68 12.68 -7.62
C ALA A 180 2.22 12.45 -9.07
N LEU A 181 1.80 11.23 -9.38
CA LEU A 181 1.27 10.84 -10.68
C LEU A 181 -0.25 10.99 -10.69
N PRO A 182 -0.84 11.33 -11.85
CA PRO A 182 -2.30 11.44 -11.97
C PRO A 182 -3.01 10.09 -11.85
N ALA A 183 -2.28 9.00 -12.07
CA ALA A 183 -2.74 7.62 -11.96
C ALA A 183 -1.54 6.68 -11.78
N SER A 184 -1.79 5.47 -11.21
CA SER A 184 -0.79 4.40 -11.09
C SER A 184 0.43 4.77 -10.23
N GLU A 185 0.23 5.63 -9.25
CA GLU A 185 1.25 6.03 -8.26
C GLU A 185 1.73 4.84 -7.42
N ASP A 186 0.84 3.90 -7.17
CA ASP A 186 1.08 2.62 -6.48
C ASP A 186 1.95 1.68 -7.33
N THR A 187 1.67 1.60 -8.63
CA THR A 187 2.53 0.90 -9.60
C THR A 187 3.94 1.49 -9.62
N GLY A 188 4.03 2.81 -9.71
CA GLY A 188 5.31 3.52 -9.70
C GLY A 188 6.11 3.29 -8.42
N LEU A 189 5.43 3.22 -7.27
CA LEU A 189 6.07 2.89 -6.00
C LEU A 189 6.56 1.44 -5.98
N LEU A 190 5.73 0.48 -6.40
CA LEU A 190 6.09 -0.93 -6.37
C LEU A 190 7.29 -1.26 -7.28
N LEU A 191 7.33 -0.67 -8.48
CA LEU A 191 8.47 -0.80 -9.39
C LEU A 191 9.75 -0.23 -8.76
N ALA A 192 9.68 0.93 -8.11
CA ALA A 192 10.82 1.54 -7.43
C ALA A 192 11.29 0.73 -6.21
N LEU A 193 10.36 0.22 -5.40
CA LEU A 193 10.67 -0.66 -4.26
C LEU A 193 11.41 -1.91 -4.74
N ASN A 194 10.89 -2.59 -5.75
CA ASN A 194 11.50 -3.81 -6.27
C ASN A 194 12.81 -3.56 -7.03
N ALA A 195 13.06 -2.35 -7.54
CA ALA A 195 14.35 -2.00 -8.13
C ALA A 195 15.49 -1.94 -7.11
N VAL A 196 15.19 -1.68 -5.82
CA VAL A 196 16.20 -1.42 -4.79
C VAL A 196 16.20 -2.43 -3.64
N ALA A 197 15.11 -3.19 -3.44
CA ALA A 197 14.92 -4.08 -2.30
C ALA A 197 14.26 -5.39 -2.70
N GLU A 198 14.63 -6.46 -2.01
CA GLU A 198 13.92 -7.73 -2.05
C GLU A 198 12.52 -7.55 -1.44
N GLY A 199 11.52 -8.14 -2.07
CA GLY A 199 10.16 -8.20 -1.60
C GLY A 199 9.76 -9.59 -1.10
N TRP A 200 8.53 -9.67 -0.59
CA TRP A 200 7.90 -10.93 -0.23
C TRP A 200 6.42 -10.93 -0.63
N HIS A 201 5.92 -12.06 -1.12
CA HIS A 201 4.49 -12.24 -1.35
C HIS A 201 3.91 -13.30 -0.41
N LEU A 202 2.85 -12.93 0.32
CA LEU A 202 2.05 -13.85 1.12
C LEU A 202 0.93 -14.42 0.25
N GLY A 203 0.94 -15.73 0.03
CA GLY A 203 -0.10 -16.43 -0.77
C GLY A 203 -1.46 -16.49 -0.06
N GLN A 204 -1.49 -16.30 1.26
CA GLN A 204 -2.75 -16.19 2.00
C GLN A 204 -3.43 -14.86 1.72
N THR A 205 -4.74 -14.88 1.47
CA THR A 205 -5.54 -13.66 1.27
C THR A 205 -5.42 -12.73 2.46
N GLY A 206 -4.90 -11.53 2.19
CA GLY A 206 -4.71 -10.48 3.19
C GLY A 206 -5.63 -9.26 2.99
N LEU A 207 -6.17 -9.10 1.79
CA LEU A 207 -6.99 -7.96 1.39
C LEU A 207 -8.28 -8.40 0.72
N LEU A 208 -9.39 -7.80 1.11
CA LEU A 208 -10.64 -7.82 0.38
C LEU A 208 -10.77 -6.47 -0.32
N TYR A 209 -10.52 -6.48 -1.62
CA TYR A 209 -10.55 -5.31 -2.49
C TYR A 209 -11.97 -5.09 -3.00
N ARG A 210 -12.60 -4.00 -2.59
CA ARG A 210 -13.99 -3.73 -2.95
C ARG A 210 -14.13 -3.29 -4.39
N LYS A 211 -15.09 -3.89 -5.09
CA LYS A 211 -15.52 -3.49 -6.44
C LYS A 211 -16.85 -2.76 -6.36
N TRP A 212 -16.90 -1.56 -6.92
CA TRP A 212 -18.12 -0.78 -7.01
C TRP A 212 -18.08 0.19 -8.21
N PRO A 213 -19.24 0.59 -8.79
CA PRO A 213 -19.28 1.24 -10.10
C PRO A 213 -18.57 2.59 -10.18
N SER A 214 -18.51 3.34 -9.08
CA SER A 214 -17.91 4.68 -9.05
C SER A 214 -16.54 4.72 -8.38
N GLN A 215 -15.87 3.58 -8.20
CA GLN A 215 -14.50 3.58 -7.68
C GLN A 215 -13.55 4.30 -8.64
N LEU A 216 -12.47 4.88 -8.11
CA LEU A 216 -11.52 5.67 -8.91
C LEU A 216 -10.95 4.86 -10.09
N THR A 217 -10.67 3.57 -9.89
CA THR A 217 -10.16 2.67 -10.93
C THR A 217 -11.16 2.35 -12.04
N ALA A 218 -12.45 2.64 -11.85
CA ALA A 218 -13.49 2.53 -12.87
C ALA A 218 -13.66 3.84 -13.69
N SER A 219 -12.88 4.88 -13.36
CA SER A 219 -12.93 6.16 -14.09
C SER A 219 -12.36 5.99 -15.52
N PRO A 220 -13.02 6.59 -16.54
CA PRO A 220 -12.49 6.62 -17.90
C PRO A 220 -11.08 7.22 -18.01
N LEU A 221 -10.71 8.11 -17.10
CA LEU A 221 -9.35 8.69 -17.03
C LEU A 221 -8.26 7.64 -16.74
N LEU A 222 -8.64 6.48 -16.17
CA LEU A 222 -7.75 5.38 -15.84
C LEU A 222 -7.86 4.22 -16.83
N GLU A 223 -8.61 4.36 -17.91
CA GLU A 223 -8.65 3.36 -18.99
C GLU A 223 -7.26 3.15 -19.61
N SER A 224 -6.99 1.92 -20.03
CA SER A 224 -5.68 1.48 -20.49
C SER A 224 -5.12 2.25 -21.70
N GLY A 225 -5.95 2.96 -22.45
CA GLY A 225 -5.55 3.78 -23.61
C GLY A 225 -5.34 5.27 -23.31
N HIS A 226 -5.53 5.72 -22.07
CA HIS A 226 -5.44 7.16 -21.76
C HIS A 226 -3.98 7.64 -21.77
N ALA A 227 -3.68 8.74 -22.46
CA ALA A 227 -2.33 9.27 -22.61
C ALA A 227 -1.60 9.50 -21.27
N HIS A 228 -2.26 10.07 -20.27
CA HIS A 228 -1.67 10.29 -18.95
C HIS A 228 -1.26 9.00 -18.23
N ARG A 229 -1.93 7.89 -18.48
CA ARG A 229 -1.54 6.60 -17.92
C ARG A 229 -0.27 6.06 -18.58
N HIS A 230 -0.10 6.27 -19.90
CA HIS A 230 1.13 5.93 -20.60
C HIS A 230 2.32 6.73 -20.07
N ASP A 231 2.15 8.04 -19.88
CA ASP A 231 3.19 8.90 -19.33
C ASP A 231 3.55 8.50 -17.88
N ALA A 232 2.54 8.19 -17.05
CA ALA A 232 2.75 7.71 -15.70
C ALA A 232 3.54 6.40 -15.66
N TYR A 233 3.24 5.46 -16.57
CA TYR A 233 3.99 4.21 -16.69
C TYR A 233 5.42 4.45 -17.17
N ALA A 234 5.62 5.31 -18.16
CA ALA A 234 6.94 5.62 -18.68
C ALA A 234 7.87 6.22 -17.60
N ILE A 235 7.38 7.21 -16.84
CA ILE A 235 8.19 7.83 -15.77
C ILE A 235 8.42 6.87 -14.60
N ALA A 236 7.48 5.99 -14.29
CA ALA A 236 7.64 4.96 -13.26
C ALA A 236 8.71 3.93 -13.64
N GLU A 237 8.71 3.47 -14.90
CA GLU A 237 9.73 2.57 -15.45
C GLU A 237 11.12 3.24 -15.45
N GLN A 238 11.23 4.47 -15.96
CA GLN A 238 12.49 5.23 -15.98
C GLN A 238 13.07 5.43 -14.57
N ARG A 239 12.21 5.74 -13.59
CA ARG A 239 12.64 5.84 -12.18
C ARG A 239 13.20 4.53 -11.66
N ALA A 240 12.51 3.41 -11.88
CA ALA A 240 12.97 2.10 -11.44
C ALA A 240 14.28 1.70 -12.12
N GLU A 241 14.42 1.94 -13.40
CA GLU A 241 15.65 1.70 -14.18
C GLU A 241 16.81 2.55 -13.65
N ALA A 242 16.61 3.84 -13.41
CA ALA A 242 17.63 4.72 -12.88
C ALA A 242 18.11 4.27 -11.49
N LEU A 243 17.18 3.91 -10.59
CA LEU A 243 17.52 3.38 -9.26
C LEU A 243 18.35 2.10 -9.37
N GLY A 244 17.98 1.20 -10.26
CA GLY A 244 18.72 -0.03 -10.54
C GLY A 244 20.11 0.23 -11.13
N ALA A 245 20.22 1.12 -12.11
CA ALA A 245 21.47 1.49 -12.79
C ALA A 245 22.46 2.19 -11.84
N TRP A 246 21.98 3.02 -10.91
CA TRP A 246 22.82 3.66 -9.88
C TRP A 246 23.26 2.70 -8.79
N GLY A 247 22.80 1.45 -8.80
CA GLY A 247 23.16 0.45 -7.81
C GLY A 247 22.56 0.74 -6.43
N VAL A 248 21.52 1.55 -6.34
CA VAL A 248 20.82 1.80 -5.07
C VAL A 248 20.29 0.48 -4.55
N ARG A 249 20.63 0.15 -3.30
CA ARG A 249 20.19 -1.09 -2.63
C ARG A 249 19.77 -0.78 -1.22
N TRP A 250 18.66 -1.37 -0.83
CA TRP A 250 18.24 -1.39 0.56
C TRP A 250 19.18 -2.33 1.31
N PRO A 251 19.83 -1.87 2.40
CA PRO A 251 20.78 -2.69 3.11
C PRO A 251 20.12 -3.93 3.71
N ALA A 252 20.71 -5.10 3.44
CA ALA A 252 20.42 -6.30 4.20
C ALA A 252 21.03 -6.14 5.59
N GLY A 253 20.21 -6.15 6.65
CA GLY A 253 20.71 -6.06 8.01
C GLY A 253 19.72 -5.40 8.97
N PRO A 254 20.01 -5.39 10.27
CA PRO A 254 19.11 -4.81 11.25
C PRO A 254 18.82 -3.35 10.86
N ALA A 255 17.54 -3.00 10.88
CA ALA A 255 17.13 -1.63 10.62
C ALA A 255 17.96 -0.67 11.48
N PRO A 256 18.49 0.44 10.93
CA PRO A 256 19.08 1.45 11.77
C PRO A 256 17.98 2.00 12.68
N ASP A 257 18.00 1.63 13.96
CA ASP A 257 17.21 2.26 15.03
C ASP A 257 17.65 3.72 15.26
N GLN A 258 18.38 4.30 14.32
CA GLN A 258 19.02 5.59 14.46
C GLN A 258 18.80 6.49 13.24
N ILE A 259 17.56 6.94 13.07
CA ILE A 259 17.34 8.29 12.57
C ILE A 259 16.41 8.95 13.59
N ARG A 260 17.03 9.68 14.51
CA ARG A 260 16.38 10.57 15.47
C ARG A 260 15.86 11.80 14.75
#